data_7fd28acca0ad6175e672c79332532dfc
#
_entry.id   7fd28acca0ad6175e672c79332532dfc
#
_cell.length_a   1.000
_cell.length_b   1.000
_cell.length_c   1.000
_cell.angle_alpha   90.00
_cell.angle_beta   90.00
_cell.angle_gamma   90.00
#
_symmetry.space_group_name_H-M   'P 1'
#
loop_
_entity.id
_entity.type
_entity.pdbx_description
1 polymer ?
#
loop_
_entity_poly.entity_id
_entity_poly.type
_entity_poly.pdbx_seq_one_letter_code
_entity_poly.pdbx_strand_id
1 'polypeptide(L)'
;MNIMNTENNKDIFFPAGTAEVNIIPVMQGEEQMKVESGDLPDTLPILALRNAVLFPGMVYPVTIGRQKSITLIKEAEKRDSFIGAVPQVDVTVEDPTEKDLYEYGTVSRVMKVLEMPDGTITAIIQGVKRLRMDGVLSYEPYITARVKYIEDIIPENDNSTRMIAESLKEKAAVIIKSSSFAPKEAVGALKSIDNYAFLVNFIATTVEIENFMEKVQLLGIDDITVRAMKLLQVLDTQIQLLKIKQEINQKVKSDIDQQQREYYLNNQLRTIQEELGMDEEEEFEKFRAKAKTKKWPEAVGKQFEKELAKLEKYNPSSPDYSIQYNYIEFLLDLPWGEMSKDNLDLKHAQKVLDSDHYGLDTVKERIIEYLAVLKLKGNMKSPILCLYGPPGVGKTSLGKSIAKALGRKYVRIALGGMHDEAELRGHRKTYVGALPGRILNGIDKAGTSNPVIVLDEIDKVGNDYKGDPSSALLEVLDPEQNVEFHDNYLDIDYDLSNVLFITTANNISTIQSALLDRMELINVTGYLAEEKMEIAKRYLVPKQLEEHGIGKKELRIDKAALEKIIDEYTHESGVRGLEKQ
;
A
#
# COMPACT_ATOMS: atom_id res chain seq x y z
N MET A 1 44.36 -27.67 42.70
CA MET A 1 44.48 -26.73 43.82
C MET A 1 44.15 -25.35 43.30
N ASN A 2 43.13 -24.73 43.87
CA ASN A 2 42.58 -23.38 43.75
C ASN A 2 41.89 -23.03 42.41
N ILE A 3 40.60 -23.07 42.34
CA ILE A 3 39.48 -22.41 43.00
C ILE A 3 39.45 -20.87 42.76
N MET A 4 38.34 -20.53 42.05
CA MET A 4 37.57 -19.27 42.09
C MET A 4 38.13 -18.06 41.35
N ASN A 5 37.39 -17.48 40.43
CA ASN A 5 36.11 -16.81 40.62
C ASN A 5 35.28 -16.75 39.34
N THR A 6 34.06 -17.20 39.46
CA THR A 6 32.98 -16.97 38.50
C THR A 6 32.35 -15.63 38.78
N GLU A 7 32.62 -14.63 37.97
CA GLU A 7 31.77 -13.45 37.89
C GLU A 7 30.90 -13.51 36.63
N ASN A 8 29.63 -13.36 36.84
CA ASN A 8 28.53 -13.40 35.89
C ASN A 8 28.74 -12.43 34.73
N ASN A 9 29.31 -12.88 33.63
CA ASN A 9 29.19 -12.24 32.33
C ASN A 9 28.09 -12.95 31.55
N LYS A 10 26.85 -12.47 31.61
CA LYS A 10 25.81 -12.87 30.68
C LYS A 10 26.11 -12.16 29.36
N ASP A 11 26.79 -12.86 28.50
CA ASP A 11 27.09 -12.40 27.14
C ASP A 11 25.80 -12.10 26.39
N ILE A 12 25.65 -10.85 25.98
CA ILE A 12 24.63 -10.41 25.05
C ILE A 12 25.07 -10.92 23.67
N PHE A 13 24.42 -11.96 23.17
CA PHE A 13 24.72 -12.57 21.88
C PHE A 13 24.11 -11.73 20.76
N PHE A 14 24.96 -11.11 19.93
CA PHE A 14 24.55 -10.50 18.66
C PHE A 14 24.96 -11.39 17.50
N PRO A 15 24.04 -11.81 16.61
CA PRO A 15 24.43 -12.51 15.39
C PRO A 15 25.16 -11.53 14.46
N ALA A 16 26.37 -11.88 14.06
CA ALA A 16 27.14 -11.11 13.11
C ALA A 16 26.54 -11.23 11.70
N GLY A 17 26.14 -10.10 11.11
CA GLY A 17 25.95 -10.00 9.67
C GLY A 17 24.58 -9.66 9.13
N THR A 18 23.85 -8.66 9.70
CA THR A 18 22.81 -7.91 8.96
C THR A 18 22.65 -6.51 9.57
N ALA A 19 22.42 -5.51 8.72
CA ALA A 19 22.33 -4.10 9.10
C ALA A 19 21.04 -3.70 9.83
N GLU A 20 20.29 -4.64 10.39
CA GLU A 20 19.08 -4.42 11.19
C GLU A 20 19.27 -5.08 12.55
N VAL A 21 19.51 -4.26 13.56
CA VAL A 21 19.63 -4.71 14.95
C VAL A 21 18.23 -5.07 15.47
N ASN A 22 17.91 -6.36 15.45
CA ASN A 22 16.69 -6.87 16.06
C ASN A 22 16.73 -6.63 17.58
N ILE A 23 15.80 -5.82 18.06
CA ILE A 23 15.66 -5.44 19.47
C ILE A 23 15.13 -6.66 20.22
N ILE A 24 16.00 -7.28 21.02
CA ILE A 24 15.56 -8.19 22.09
C ILE A 24 15.54 -7.37 23.36
N PRO A 25 14.38 -7.02 23.94
CA PRO A 25 14.35 -6.42 25.25
C PRO A 25 14.97 -7.40 26.24
N VAL A 26 16.12 -7.06 26.80
CA VAL A 26 16.76 -7.88 27.82
C VAL A 26 15.92 -7.74 29.09
N MET A 27 15.24 -8.83 29.47
CA MET A 27 14.60 -8.94 30.77
C MET A 27 15.71 -9.05 31.84
N GLN A 28 16.08 -7.94 32.45
CA GLN A 28 16.73 -7.97 33.74
C GLN A 28 15.65 -8.12 34.81
N GLY A 29 15.91 -9.02 35.77
CA GLY A 29 14.96 -9.39 36.81
C GLY A 29 14.40 -8.22 37.61
N GLU A 30 13.39 -8.48 38.39
CA GLU A 30 12.50 -7.56 39.13
C GLU A 30 13.16 -6.54 40.06
N GLU A 31 14.46 -6.52 40.21
CA GLU A 31 15.21 -5.45 40.84
C GLU A 31 15.42 -4.29 39.87
N GLN A 32 14.34 -3.61 39.52
CA GLN A 32 14.43 -2.27 38.97
C GLN A 32 15.10 -1.38 40.04
N MET A 33 16.21 -0.73 39.66
CA MET A 33 16.71 0.41 40.45
C MET A 33 15.54 1.38 40.66
N LYS A 34 14.98 1.42 41.86
CA LYS A 34 14.09 2.48 42.30
C LYS A 34 14.95 3.73 42.45
N VAL A 35 15.19 4.40 41.34
CA VAL A 35 15.82 5.73 41.35
C VAL A 35 14.76 6.70 41.86
N GLU A 36 14.91 7.17 43.09
CA GLU A 36 14.03 8.18 43.63
C GLU A 36 14.21 9.49 42.86
N SER A 37 13.15 10.28 42.74
CA SER A 37 13.21 11.57 42.00
C SER A 37 14.20 12.55 42.57
N GLY A 38 14.58 12.40 43.87
CA GLY A 38 15.57 13.20 44.53
C GLY A 38 17.03 12.94 44.13
N ASP A 39 17.30 11.80 43.48
CA ASP A 39 18.65 11.45 43.03
C ASP A 39 18.94 11.88 41.57
N LEU A 40 17.97 12.44 40.90
CA LEU A 40 18.07 12.84 39.50
C LEU A 40 18.25 14.35 39.36
N PRO A 41 19.14 14.85 38.48
CA PRO A 41 19.40 16.27 38.32
C PRO A 41 18.26 16.97 37.54
N ASP A 42 17.88 18.18 37.96
CA ASP A 42 16.83 19.00 37.30
C ASP A 42 17.17 19.40 35.85
N THR A 43 18.42 19.20 35.45
CA THR A 43 18.92 19.55 34.12
C THR A 43 19.61 18.34 33.50
N LEU A 44 19.18 17.95 32.30
CA LEU A 44 19.74 16.81 31.57
C LEU A 44 20.24 17.20 30.18
N PRO A 45 21.35 16.58 29.73
CA PRO A 45 21.69 16.57 28.32
C PRO A 45 20.65 15.74 27.54
N ILE A 46 20.17 16.28 26.41
CA ILE A 46 19.08 15.71 25.63
C ILE A 46 19.60 15.04 24.37
N LEU A 47 19.30 13.75 24.24
CA LEU A 47 19.50 12.97 23.00
C LEU A 47 18.20 12.97 22.20
N ALA A 48 18.20 13.64 21.04
CA ALA A 48 17.09 13.63 20.12
C ALA A 48 17.01 12.31 19.35
N LEU A 49 15.93 11.55 19.55
CA LEU A 49 15.69 10.25 18.91
C LEU A 49 14.93 10.42 17.59
N ARG A 50 15.45 9.85 16.51
CA ARG A 50 14.77 9.77 15.22
C ARG A 50 13.93 8.49 15.15
N ASN A 51 12.65 8.61 14.83
CA ASN A 51 11.71 7.48 14.68
C ASN A 51 11.71 6.46 15.85
N ALA A 52 12.08 6.88 17.04
CA ALA A 52 12.12 6.02 18.19
C ALA A 52 11.53 6.70 19.43
N VAL A 53 10.78 5.92 20.21
CA VAL A 53 10.27 6.32 21.54
C VAL A 53 10.78 5.29 22.53
N LEU A 54 11.52 5.74 23.52
CA LEU A 54 12.02 4.90 24.60
C LEU A 54 11.03 4.93 25.77
N PHE A 55 10.64 3.77 26.27
CA PHE A 55 9.81 3.66 27.46
C PHE A 55 10.64 3.23 28.69
N PRO A 56 10.21 3.58 29.90
CA PRO A 56 10.88 3.15 31.12
C PRO A 56 11.01 1.63 31.24
N GLY A 57 12.15 1.17 31.73
CA GLY A 57 12.48 -0.25 31.85
C GLY A 57 12.97 -0.92 30.56
N MET A 58 12.91 -0.24 29.42
CA MET A 58 13.32 -0.78 28.13
C MET A 58 14.76 -0.46 27.79
N VAL A 59 15.42 -1.39 27.12
CA VAL A 59 16.77 -1.22 26.55
C VAL A 59 16.64 -1.05 25.06
N TYR A 60 17.27 -0.02 24.52
CA TYR A 60 17.13 0.32 23.10
C TYR A 60 18.49 0.68 22.47
N PRO A 61 18.88 0.05 21.38
CA PRO A 61 20.05 0.43 20.60
C PRO A 61 19.72 1.67 19.73
N VAL A 62 20.51 2.73 19.86
CA VAL A 62 20.37 3.96 19.08
C VAL A 62 21.60 4.14 18.21
N THR A 63 21.40 4.18 16.90
CA THR A 63 22.48 4.55 15.97
C THR A 63 22.64 6.06 15.94
N ILE A 64 23.86 6.54 16.15
CA ILE A 64 24.17 7.94 16.33
C ILE A 64 25.05 8.42 15.18
N GLY A 65 24.53 9.37 14.41
CA GLY A 65 25.26 9.97 13.27
C GLY A 65 25.68 11.43 13.50
N ARG A 66 25.04 12.13 14.47
CA ARG A 66 25.29 13.56 14.71
C ARG A 66 26.47 13.77 15.64
N GLN A 67 27.36 14.70 15.29
CA GLN A 67 28.56 14.97 16.09
C GLN A 67 28.24 15.41 17.53
N LYS A 68 27.20 16.26 17.71
CA LYS A 68 26.75 16.70 19.04
C LYS A 68 26.23 15.52 19.87
N SER A 69 25.49 14.59 19.27
CA SER A 69 24.99 13.38 19.94
C SER A 69 26.11 12.40 20.28
N ILE A 70 27.13 12.28 19.42
CA ILE A 70 28.31 11.45 19.68
C ILE A 70 29.08 11.99 20.90
N THR A 71 29.29 13.31 20.96
CA THR A 71 29.94 13.96 22.08
C THR A 71 29.17 13.72 23.37
N LEU A 72 27.86 13.93 23.35
CA LEU A 72 26.96 13.72 24.49
C LEU A 72 27.08 12.29 25.03
N ILE A 73 26.95 11.30 24.17
CA ILE A 73 26.96 9.88 24.57
C ILE A 73 28.32 9.44 25.12
N LYS A 74 29.43 9.86 24.49
CA LYS A 74 30.78 9.56 24.99
C LYS A 74 31.07 10.21 26.36
N GLU A 75 30.54 11.42 26.61
CA GLU A 75 30.65 12.04 27.91
C GLU A 75 29.75 11.36 28.96
N ALA A 76 28.51 11.02 28.59
CA ALA A 76 27.58 10.36 29.48
C ALA A 76 28.08 8.96 29.90
N GLU A 77 28.66 8.18 28.98
CA GLU A 77 29.29 6.89 29.28
C GLU A 77 30.47 7.06 30.28
N LYS A 78 31.37 8.02 30.02
CA LYS A 78 32.55 8.25 30.88
C LYS A 78 32.19 8.67 32.29
N ARG A 79 31.13 9.48 32.45
CA ARG A 79 30.71 10.03 33.74
C ARG A 79 29.65 9.19 34.44
N ASP A 80 29.18 8.11 33.80
CA ASP A 80 28.02 7.31 34.22
C ASP A 80 26.82 8.21 34.59
N SER A 81 26.56 9.20 33.70
CA SER A 81 25.53 10.22 33.94
C SER A 81 24.26 9.92 33.16
N PHE A 82 23.13 10.42 33.69
CA PHE A 82 21.83 10.32 33.02
C PHE A 82 21.74 11.30 31.87
N ILE A 83 20.97 10.90 30.86
CA ILE A 83 20.57 11.67 29.68
C ILE A 83 19.06 11.68 29.53
N GLY A 84 18.50 12.66 28.85
CA GLY A 84 17.11 12.68 28.42
C GLY A 84 16.99 12.17 26.96
N ALA A 85 16.35 11.05 26.74
CA ALA A 85 16.02 10.54 25.42
C ALA A 85 14.66 11.09 25.00
N VAL A 86 14.62 12.02 24.03
CA VAL A 86 13.41 12.71 23.61
C VAL A 86 13.16 12.49 22.13
N PRO A 87 11.95 12.04 21.72
CA PRO A 87 11.63 11.87 20.31
C PRO A 87 11.64 13.19 19.54
N GLN A 88 12.08 13.13 18.28
CA GLN A 88 12.10 14.28 17.37
C GLN A 88 10.82 14.31 16.53
N VAL A 89 10.27 15.51 16.29
CA VAL A 89 9.03 15.72 15.50
C VAL A 89 9.28 15.47 14.03
N ASP A 90 10.31 16.09 13.47
CA ASP A 90 10.69 15.94 12.06
C ASP A 90 12.08 15.30 11.96
N VAL A 91 12.14 14.09 11.41
CA VAL A 91 13.37 13.29 11.29
C VAL A 91 14.39 13.89 10.31
N THR A 92 13.97 14.79 9.44
CA THR A 92 14.82 15.42 8.41
C THR A 92 15.69 16.54 8.99
N VAL A 93 15.29 17.12 10.12
CA VAL A 93 16.04 18.20 10.77
C VAL A 93 17.32 17.64 11.40
N GLU A 94 18.48 18.12 10.93
CA GLU A 94 19.77 17.63 11.44
C GLU A 94 20.13 18.23 12.79
N ASP A 95 19.95 19.54 13.00
CA ASP A 95 20.18 20.24 14.28
C ASP A 95 18.83 20.65 14.88
N PRO A 96 18.17 19.77 15.67
CA PRO A 96 16.86 20.06 16.22
C PRO A 96 16.92 21.15 17.29
N THR A 97 15.93 22.03 17.25
CA THR A 97 15.64 23.04 18.26
C THR A 97 14.54 22.54 19.21
N GLU A 98 14.17 23.33 20.20
CA GLU A 98 13.08 22.99 21.13
C GLU A 98 11.75 22.67 20.42
N LYS A 99 11.45 23.35 19.31
CA LYS A 99 10.23 23.15 18.51
C LYS A 99 10.22 21.84 17.72
N ASP A 100 11.39 21.28 17.50
CA ASP A 100 11.57 20.04 16.74
C ASP A 100 11.60 18.80 17.65
N LEU A 101 11.41 18.98 18.97
CA LEU A 101 11.37 17.93 19.97
C LEU A 101 9.98 17.81 20.57
N TYR A 102 9.58 16.58 20.88
CA TYR A 102 8.36 16.35 21.65
C TYR A 102 8.57 16.78 23.13
N GLU A 103 7.48 17.11 23.78
CA GLU A 103 7.49 17.54 25.19
C GLU A 103 7.86 16.41 26.15
N TYR A 104 7.49 15.17 25.82
CA TYR A 104 7.69 13.98 26.63
C TYR A 104 8.87 13.15 26.14
N GLY A 105 9.64 12.65 27.09
CA GLY A 105 10.78 11.78 26.85
C GLY A 105 11.02 10.83 28.03
N THR A 106 12.19 10.20 28.04
CA THR A 106 12.59 9.23 29.06
C THR A 106 14.00 9.51 29.53
N VAL A 107 14.17 9.62 30.85
CA VAL A 107 15.51 9.62 31.49
C VAL A 107 16.16 8.29 31.20
N SER A 108 17.38 8.32 30.73
CA SER A 108 18.07 7.13 30.26
C SER A 108 19.49 7.06 30.76
N ARG A 109 20.00 5.86 30.91
CA ARG A 109 21.42 5.60 31.22
C ARG A 109 22.08 4.95 30.00
N VAL A 110 23.29 5.35 29.69
CA VAL A 110 24.09 4.73 28.64
C VAL A 110 24.73 3.46 29.20
N MET A 111 24.30 2.29 28.67
CA MET A 111 24.80 1.00 29.13
C MET A 111 26.12 0.64 28.45
N LYS A 112 26.22 0.91 27.15
CA LYS A 112 27.39 0.56 26.33
C LYS A 112 27.41 1.37 25.03
N VAL A 113 28.59 1.75 24.59
CA VAL A 113 28.81 2.36 23.28
C VAL A 113 29.60 1.39 22.41
N LEU A 114 29.11 1.13 21.20
CA LEU A 114 29.70 0.22 20.23
C LEU A 114 30.09 1.04 18.99
N GLU A 115 31.36 0.98 18.62
CA GLU A 115 31.84 1.50 17.32
C GLU A 115 31.78 0.38 16.29
N MET A 116 30.98 0.60 15.25
CA MET A 116 30.81 -0.38 14.18
C MET A 116 31.95 -0.29 13.15
N PRO A 117 32.25 -1.36 12.40
CA PRO A 117 33.35 -1.37 11.40
C PRO A 117 33.19 -0.32 10.30
N ASP A 118 31.97 0.15 10.03
CA ASP A 118 31.65 1.20 9.07
C ASP A 118 31.84 2.63 9.60
N GLY A 119 32.29 2.76 10.87
CA GLY A 119 32.47 4.05 11.56
C GLY A 119 31.22 4.60 12.19
N THR A 120 30.08 3.92 12.14
CA THR A 120 28.86 4.32 12.85
C THR A 120 28.96 3.99 14.33
N ILE A 121 28.35 4.83 15.19
CA ILE A 121 28.31 4.62 16.63
C ILE A 121 26.91 4.20 17.03
N THR A 122 26.80 3.06 17.72
CA THR A 122 25.55 2.59 18.31
C THR A 122 25.65 2.61 19.82
N ALA A 123 24.80 3.38 20.47
CA ALA A 123 24.68 3.41 21.94
C ALA A 123 23.51 2.53 22.40
N ILE A 124 23.79 1.67 23.37
CA ILE A 124 22.75 0.90 24.06
C ILE A 124 22.33 1.74 25.26
N ILE A 125 21.08 2.23 25.24
CA ILE A 125 20.51 3.06 26.30
C ILE A 125 19.38 2.32 27.01
N GLN A 126 19.27 2.53 28.32
CA GLN A 126 18.21 1.99 29.16
C GLN A 126 17.34 3.12 29.70
N GLY A 127 16.03 3.04 29.46
CA GLY A 127 15.05 3.97 30.01
C GLY A 127 14.83 3.72 31.52
N VAL A 128 14.85 4.79 32.31
CA VAL A 128 14.68 4.72 33.77
C VAL A 128 13.33 5.27 34.19
N LYS A 129 13.03 6.53 33.83
CA LYS A 129 11.83 7.23 34.25
C LYS A 129 11.36 8.18 33.16
N ARG A 130 10.08 8.48 33.13
CA ARG A 130 9.51 9.45 32.17
C ARG A 130 9.92 10.88 32.60
N LEU A 131 10.11 11.74 31.61
CA LEU A 131 10.37 13.14 31.79
C LEU A 131 9.48 14.00 30.90
N ARG A 132 9.26 15.23 31.34
CA ARG A 132 8.70 16.31 30.55
C ARG A 132 9.73 17.43 30.45
N MET A 133 9.99 17.92 29.25
CA MET A 133 10.87 19.07 29.05
C MET A 133 10.19 20.34 29.53
N ASP A 134 10.95 21.19 30.26
CA ASP A 134 10.50 22.47 30.80
C ASP A 134 11.35 23.63 30.24
N GLY A 135 11.83 23.46 29.02
CA GLY A 135 12.60 24.44 28.26
C GLY A 135 14.08 24.09 28.07
N VAL A 136 14.60 24.46 26.92
CA VAL A 136 16.00 24.25 26.55
C VAL A 136 16.87 25.37 27.13
N LEU A 137 17.99 25.02 27.75
CA LEU A 137 18.93 25.93 28.36
C LEU A 137 20.12 26.26 27.48
N SER A 138 20.62 25.26 26.71
CA SER A 138 21.77 25.40 25.82
C SER A 138 21.69 24.45 24.67
N TYR A 139 22.28 24.84 23.52
CA TYR A 139 22.43 24.02 22.34
C TYR A 139 23.90 23.61 22.07
N GLU A 140 24.84 24.12 22.89
CA GLU A 140 26.27 23.84 22.77
C GLU A 140 26.84 23.34 24.09
N PRO A 141 27.70 22.30 24.10
CA PRO A 141 28.16 21.47 23.00
C PRO A 141 27.12 20.47 22.48
N TYR A 142 26.05 20.29 23.21
CA TYR A 142 24.84 19.50 22.90
C TYR A 142 23.63 20.14 23.58
N ILE A 143 22.44 19.68 23.22
CA ILE A 143 21.20 20.20 23.82
C ILE A 143 21.18 19.86 25.31
N THR A 144 20.94 20.88 26.15
CA THR A 144 20.73 20.72 27.58
C THR A 144 19.40 21.37 27.94
N ALA A 145 18.53 20.65 28.63
CA ALA A 145 17.19 21.12 28.98
C ALA A 145 16.90 20.94 30.47
N ARG A 146 16.07 21.83 31.01
CA ARG A 146 15.41 21.63 32.29
C ARG A 146 14.29 20.60 32.10
N VAL A 147 14.18 19.68 33.06
CA VAL A 147 13.22 18.57 32.97
C VAL A 147 12.44 18.45 34.28
N LYS A 148 11.20 17.98 34.15
CA LYS A 148 10.35 17.55 35.28
C LYS A 148 10.14 16.04 35.15
N TYR A 149 10.29 15.34 36.25
CA TYR A 149 10.09 13.90 36.32
C TYR A 149 8.60 13.56 36.50
N ILE A 150 8.12 12.57 35.80
CA ILE A 150 6.74 12.14 35.85
C ILE A 150 6.67 10.79 36.54
N GLU A 151 5.85 10.73 37.59
CA GLU A 151 5.54 9.47 38.26
C GLU A 151 4.41 8.74 37.52
N ASP A 152 4.52 7.41 37.41
CA ASP A 152 3.43 6.60 36.92
C ASP A 152 2.40 6.35 38.04
N ILE A 153 1.13 6.60 37.76
CA ILE A 153 0.04 6.24 38.65
C ILE A 153 -0.25 4.75 38.40
N ILE A 154 0.21 3.93 39.36
CA ILE A 154 0.08 2.46 39.26
C ILE A 154 -1.24 2.05 39.93
N PRO A 155 -2.15 1.35 39.21
CA PRO A 155 -3.42 0.91 39.78
C PRO A 155 -3.20 -0.22 40.80
N GLU A 156 -4.18 -0.40 41.67
CA GLU A 156 -4.24 -1.60 42.50
C GLU A 156 -4.39 -2.85 41.64
N ASN A 157 -3.79 -3.96 42.04
CA ASN A 157 -3.83 -5.23 41.30
C ASN A 157 -5.18 -5.92 41.53
N ASP A 158 -6.22 -5.40 40.90
CA ASP A 158 -7.59 -5.92 40.93
C ASP A 158 -7.91 -6.83 39.72
N ASN A 159 -9.12 -7.37 39.70
CA ASN A 159 -9.56 -8.23 38.59
C ASN A 159 -9.62 -7.48 37.25
N SER A 160 -9.91 -6.18 37.26
CA SER A 160 -10.01 -5.39 36.03
C SER A 160 -8.64 -5.18 35.39
N THR A 161 -7.65 -4.88 36.20
CA THR A 161 -6.25 -4.74 35.76
C THR A 161 -5.70 -6.04 35.16
N ARG A 162 -6.04 -7.20 35.77
CA ARG A 162 -5.64 -8.51 35.23
C ARG A 162 -6.29 -8.80 33.88
N MET A 163 -7.58 -8.52 33.73
CA MET A 163 -8.28 -8.71 32.45
C MET A 163 -7.68 -7.83 31.33
N ILE A 164 -7.35 -6.58 31.63
CA ILE A 164 -6.68 -5.69 30.67
C ILE A 164 -5.31 -6.24 30.29
N ALA A 165 -4.51 -6.71 31.29
CA ALA A 165 -3.19 -7.30 31.05
C ALA A 165 -3.26 -8.55 30.16
N GLU A 166 -4.21 -9.45 30.40
CA GLU A 166 -4.42 -10.64 29.56
C GLU A 166 -4.81 -10.26 28.12
N SER A 167 -5.74 -9.32 27.97
CA SER A 167 -6.16 -8.82 26.65
C SER A 167 -5.00 -8.17 25.89
N LEU A 168 -4.15 -7.40 26.58
CA LEU A 168 -2.93 -6.83 26.02
C LEU A 168 -1.97 -7.91 25.53
N LYS A 169 -1.72 -8.93 26.36
CA LYS A 169 -0.85 -10.07 26.02
C LYS A 169 -1.36 -10.82 24.80
N GLU A 170 -2.66 -11.12 24.74
CA GLU A 170 -3.25 -11.82 23.61
C GLU A 170 -3.13 -11.03 22.29
N LYS A 171 -3.53 -9.75 22.30
CA LYS A 171 -3.51 -8.90 21.09
C LYS A 171 -2.08 -8.62 20.61
N ALA A 172 -1.17 -8.30 21.53
CA ALA A 172 0.24 -8.11 21.20
C ALA A 172 0.87 -9.38 20.62
N ALA A 173 0.54 -10.58 21.16
CA ALA A 173 1.03 -11.84 20.62
C ALA A 173 0.57 -12.11 19.17
N VAL A 174 -0.65 -11.68 18.81
CA VAL A 174 -1.16 -11.78 17.42
C VAL A 174 -0.31 -10.90 16.49
N ILE A 175 -0.06 -9.66 16.88
CA ILE A 175 0.70 -8.70 16.04
C ILE A 175 2.15 -9.16 15.91
N ILE A 176 2.82 -9.52 17.02
CA ILE A 176 4.21 -10.00 17.03
C ILE A 176 4.40 -11.24 16.15
N LYS A 177 3.46 -12.20 16.18
CA LYS A 177 3.50 -13.38 15.30
C LYS A 177 3.36 -13.05 13.81
N SER A 178 2.64 -11.98 13.50
CA SER A 178 2.37 -11.55 12.12
C SER A 178 3.45 -10.59 11.60
N SER A 179 4.28 -10.03 12.49
CA SER A 179 5.38 -9.13 12.13
C SER A 179 6.59 -9.91 11.63
N SER A 180 7.20 -9.44 10.55
CA SER A 180 8.48 -9.96 10.05
C SER A 180 9.69 -9.36 10.80
N PHE A 181 9.50 -8.32 11.58
CA PHE A 181 10.56 -7.58 12.28
C PHE A 181 10.66 -7.95 13.77
N ALA A 182 9.56 -8.37 14.41
CA ALA A 182 9.59 -8.72 15.83
C ALA A 182 10.18 -10.11 16.05
N PRO A 183 11.12 -10.27 17.01
CA PRO A 183 11.68 -11.56 17.35
C PRO A 183 10.58 -12.50 17.86
N LYS A 184 10.56 -13.75 17.39
CA LYS A 184 9.56 -14.74 17.81
C LYS A 184 9.64 -15.06 19.31
N GLU A 185 10.81 -14.88 19.89
CA GLU A 185 11.11 -15.00 21.32
C GLU A 185 10.37 -13.97 22.17
N ALA A 186 10.01 -12.80 21.59
CA ALA A 186 9.24 -11.77 22.28
C ALA A 186 7.85 -12.26 22.75
N VAL A 187 7.26 -13.23 22.06
CA VAL A 187 6.00 -13.86 22.50
C VAL A 187 6.19 -14.67 23.79
N GLY A 188 7.33 -15.33 23.93
CA GLY A 188 7.72 -16.04 25.15
C GLY A 188 7.92 -15.09 26.34
N ALA A 189 8.68 -14.01 26.10
CA ALA A 189 8.92 -12.96 27.08
C ALA A 189 7.63 -12.28 27.55
N LEU A 190 6.71 -11.98 26.60
CA LEU A 190 5.42 -11.37 26.89
C LEU A 190 4.58 -12.15 27.92
N LYS A 191 4.64 -13.48 27.86
CA LYS A 191 3.87 -14.33 28.78
C LYS A 191 4.42 -14.34 30.21
N SER A 192 5.73 -14.15 30.38
CA SER A 192 6.42 -14.19 31.66
C SER A 192 6.46 -12.85 32.41
N ILE A 193 5.90 -11.79 31.80
CA ILE A 193 5.85 -10.46 32.44
C ILE A 193 4.65 -10.41 33.38
N ASP A 194 4.91 -10.22 34.70
CA ASP A 194 3.88 -10.07 35.73
C ASP A 194 3.66 -8.62 36.15
N ASN A 195 4.69 -7.76 36.02
CA ASN A 195 4.58 -6.35 36.34
C ASN A 195 3.75 -5.61 35.27
N TYR A 196 2.61 -5.04 35.69
CA TYR A 196 1.65 -4.39 34.79
C TYR A 196 2.21 -3.17 34.04
N ALA A 197 2.91 -2.31 34.75
CA ALA A 197 3.51 -1.11 34.13
C ALA A 197 4.61 -1.49 33.13
N PHE A 198 5.44 -2.47 33.48
CA PHE A 198 6.45 -3.00 32.59
C PHE A 198 5.84 -3.68 31.36
N LEU A 199 4.74 -4.43 31.52
CA LEU A 199 4.01 -5.05 30.42
C LEU A 199 3.53 -4.01 29.40
N VAL A 200 2.91 -2.93 29.88
CA VAL A 200 2.40 -1.86 28.99
C VAL A 200 3.56 -1.20 28.21
N ASN A 201 4.65 -0.88 28.89
CA ASN A 201 5.84 -0.28 28.27
C ASN A 201 6.53 -1.27 27.30
N PHE A 202 6.60 -2.55 27.62
CA PHE A 202 7.15 -3.58 26.77
C PHE A 202 6.36 -3.72 25.46
N ILE A 203 5.05 -3.80 25.55
CA ILE A 203 4.18 -3.91 24.37
C ILE A 203 4.28 -2.64 23.51
N ALA A 204 4.22 -1.45 24.12
CA ALA A 204 4.35 -0.18 23.42
C ALA A 204 5.70 -0.03 22.69
N THR A 205 6.76 -0.68 23.20
CA THR A 205 8.09 -0.69 22.57
C THR A 205 8.16 -1.73 21.44
N THR A 206 7.68 -2.94 21.68
CA THR A 206 7.89 -4.11 20.81
C THR A 206 6.93 -4.15 19.62
N VAL A 207 5.72 -3.64 19.80
CA VAL A 207 4.73 -3.59 18.72
C VAL A 207 5.00 -2.41 17.80
N GLU A 208 5.01 -2.69 16.50
CA GLU A 208 5.09 -1.65 15.48
C GLU A 208 3.75 -0.90 15.41
N ILE A 209 3.79 0.39 15.69
CA ILE A 209 2.65 1.29 15.63
C ILE A 209 2.89 2.21 14.43
N GLU A 210 2.09 2.09 13.38
CA GLU A 210 2.26 2.87 12.14
C GLU A 210 2.22 4.37 12.38
N ASN A 211 1.34 4.82 13.28
CA ASN A 211 1.26 6.22 13.64
C ASN A 211 2.22 6.54 14.79
N PHE A 212 3.39 7.08 14.45
CA PHE A 212 4.42 7.47 15.42
C PHE A 212 3.90 8.44 16.51
N MET A 213 2.99 9.35 16.15
CA MET A 213 2.38 10.29 17.08
C MET A 213 1.62 9.58 18.22
N GLU A 214 0.93 8.48 17.93
CA GLU A 214 0.22 7.69 18.95
C GLU A 214 1.19 7.06 19.93
N LYS A 215 2.36 6.62 19.47
CA LYS A 215 3.42 6.08 20.33
C LYS A 215 3.96 7.12 21.30
N VAL A 216 4.16 8.36 20.85
CA VAL A 216 4.55 9.49 21.69
C VAL A 216 3.45 9.87 22.69
N GLN A 217 2.19 9.88 22.25
CA GLN A 217 1.05 10.15 23.14
C GLN A 217 0.96 9.15 24.28
N LEU A 218 1.23 7.85 24.03
CA LEU A 218 1.26 6.82 25.07
C LEU A 218 2.30 7.15 26.16
N LEU A 219 3.46 7.69 25.78
CA LEU A 219 4.48 8.08 26.74
C LEU A 219 4.02 9.25 27.64
N GLY A 220 3.15 10.13 27.14
CA GLY A 220 2.63 11.28 27.88
C GLY A 220 1.49 10.96 28.86
N ILE A 221 0.93 9.74 28.89
CA ILE A 221 -0.17 9.37 29.78
C ILE A 221 0.37 8.93 31.15
N ASP A 222 -0.04 9.57 32.23
CA ASP A 222 0.48 9.31 33.58
C ASP A 222 -0.14 8.08 34.23
N ASP A 223 -1.44 7.87 34.04
CA ASP A 223 -2.16 6.70 34.55
C ASP A 223 -1.92 5.49 33.67
N ILE A 224 -1.33 4.44 34.28
CA ILE A 224 -1.00 3.20 33.56
C ILE A 224 -2.24 2.50 33.00
N THR A 225 -3.38 2.58 33.69
CA THR A 225 -4.63 1.96 33.22
C THR A 225 -5.15 2.68 31.98
N VAL A 226 -5.13 4.00 31.99
CA VAL A 226 -5.53 4.82 30.83
C VAL A 226 -4.56 4.57 29.66
N ARG A 227 -3.25 4.49 29.93
CA ARG A 227 -2.24 4.15 28.93
C ARG A 227 -2.48 2.76 28.33
N ALA A 228 -2.79 1.77 29.18
CA ALA A 228 -3.10 0.40 28.77
C ALA A 228 -4.36 0.32 27.90
N MET A 229 -5.42 1.05 28.24
CA MET A 229 -6.65 1.13 27.44
C MET A 229 -6.39 1.79 26.08
N LYS A 230 -5.62 2.88 26.06
CA LYS A 230 -5.22 3.54 24.81
C LYS A 230 -4.38 2.60 23.95
N LEU A 231 -3.44 1.88 24.55
CA LEU A 231 -2.64 0.87 23.87
C LEU A 231 -3.51 -0.26 23.30
N LEU A 232 -4.51 -0.76 24.05
CA LEU A 232 -5.47 -1.74 23.54
C LEU A 232 -6.19 -1.25 22.29
N GLN A 233 -6.64 0.00 22.29
CA GLN A 233 -7.29 0.61 21.13
C GLN A 233 -6.36 0.64 19.91
N VAL A 234 -5.09 1.00 20.12
CA VAL A 234 -4.07 1.01 19.06
C VAL A 234 -3.84 -0.41 18.52
N LEU A 235 -3.72 -1.42 19.42
CA LEU A 235 -3.54 -2.81 19.01
C LEU A 235 -4.73 -3.33 18.21
N ASP A 236 -5.96 -2.96 18.56
CA ASP A 236 -7.17 -3.33 17.81
C ASP A 236 -7.15 -2.77 16.39
N THR A 237 -6.78 -1.52 16.25
CA THR A 237 -6.62 -0.89 14.92
C THR A 237 -5.56 -1.62 14.09
N GLN A 238 -4.41 -1.95 14.68
CA GLN A 238 -3.35 -2.68 14.01
C GLN A 238 -3.78 -4.09 13.58
N ILE A 239 -4.52 -4.81 14.44
CA ILE A 239 -5.05 -6.13 14.09
C ILE A 239 -6.04 -6.04 12.91
N GLN A 240 -6.88 -5.02 12.86
CA GLN A 240 -7.78 -4.80 11.74
C GLN A 240 -7.01 -4.53 10.44
N LEU A 241 -5.99 -3.68 10.49
CA LEU A 241 -5.13 -3.41 9.33
C LEU A 241 -4.40 -4.68 8.84
N LEU A 242 -3.87 -5.49 9.78
CA LEU A 242 -3.24 -6.77 9.44
C LEU A 242 -4.22 -7.75 8.76
N LYS A 243 -5.47 -7.82 9.23
CA LYS A 243 -6.51 -8.66 8.60
C LYS A 243 -6.80 -8.19 7.17
N ILE A 244 -6.99 -6.89 6.95
CA ILE A 244 -7.22 -6.34 5.62
C ILE A 244 -6.02 -6.64 4.70
N LYS A 245 -4.80 -6.46 5.19
CA LYS A 245 -3.57 -6.77 4.44
C LYS A 245 -3.47 -8.26 4.08
N GLN A 246 -3.87 -9.15 5.00
CA GLN A 246 -3.93 -10.60 4.75
C GLN A 246 -5.00 -10.96 3.71
N GLU A 247 -6.19 -10.36 3.79
CA GLU A 247 -7.27 -10.58 2.81
C GLU A 247 -6.86 -10.12 1.40
N ILE A 248 -6.19 -8.98 1.30
CA ILE A 248 -5.64 -8.49 0.03
C ILE A 248 -4.59 -9.47 -0.52
N ASN A 249 -3.65 -9.90 0.31
CA ASN A 249 -2.61 -10.84 -0.09
C ASN A 249 -3.18 -12.22 -0.47
N GLN A 250 -4.23 -12.69 0.22
CA GLN A 250 -4.92 -13.93 -0.16
C GLN A 250 -5.64 -13.80 -1.50
N LYS A 251 -6.29 -12.66 -1.78
CA LYS A 251 -6.89 -12.41 -3.09
C LYS A 251 -5.85 -12.41 -4.20
N VAL A 252 -4.77 -11.66 -4.03
CA VAL A 252 -3.66 -11.63 -5.00
C VAL A 252 -3.08 -13.03 -5.22
N LYS A 253 -2.90 -13.81 -4.15
CA LYS A 253 -2.41 -15.18 -4.25
C LYS A 253 -3.41 -16.10 -4.95
N SER A 254 -4.72 -15.97 -4.67
CA SER A 254 -5.75 -16.77 -5.35
C SER A 254 -5.84 -16.45 -6.83
N ASP A 255 -5.65 -15.20 -7.23
CA ASP A 255 -5.65 -14.79 -8.63
C ASP A 255 -4.41 -15.33 -9.38
N ILE A 256 -3.24 -15.36 -8.69
CA ILE A 256 -2.02 -15.99 -9.21
C ILE A 256 -2.18 -17.52 -9.31
N ASP A 257 -2.74 -18.16 -8.28
CA ASP A 257 -2.98 -19.61 -8.26
C ASP A 257 -4.00 -20.02 -9.35
N GLN A 258 -5.00 -19.17 -9.63
CA GLN A 258 -5.96 -19.40 -10.70
C GLN A 258 -5.29 -19.29 -12.07
N GLN A 259 -4.43 -18.29 -12.29
CA GLN A 259 -3.67 -18.17 -13.54
C GLN A 259 -2.68 -19.33 -13.73
N GLN A 260 -1.99 -19.76 -12.65
CA GLN A 260 -1.13 -20.94 -12.71
C GLN A 260 -1.92 -22.24 -12.99
N ARG A 261 -3.12 -22.36 -12.43
CA ARG A 261 -3.99 -23.51 -12.67
C ARG A 261 -4.53 -23.55 -14.11
N GLU A 262 -4.91 -22.39 -14.68
CA GLU A 262 -5.28 -22.27 -16.10
C GLU A 262 -4.10 -22.63 -17.01
N TYR A 263 -2.90 -22.14 -16.68
CA TYR A 263 -1.67 -22.51 -17.37
C TYR A 263 -1.38 -24.02 -17.31
N TYR A 264 -1.54 -24.63 -16.12
CA TYR A 264 -1.34 -26.07 -15.94
C TYR A 264 -2.38 -26.91 -16.68
N LEU A 265 -3.65 -26.49 -16.69
CA LEU A 265 -4.72 -27.16 -17.43
C LEU A 265 -4.52 -27.03 -18.93
N ASN A 266 -4.07 -25.89 -19.42
CA ASN A 266 -3.73 -25.71 -20.83
C ASN A 266 -2.54 -26.58 -21.25
N ASN A 267 -1.53 -26.74 -20.41
CA ASN A 267 -0.44 -27.68 -20.65
C ASN A 267 -0.91 -29.14 -20.67
N GLN A 268 -1.81 -29.54 -19.76
CA GLN A 268 -2.40 -30.90 -19.78
C GLN A 268 -3.26 -31.13 -21.03
N LEU A 269 -4.06 -30.15 -21.43
CA LEU A 269 -4.85 -30.22 -22.68
C LEU A 269 -3.94 -30.41 -23.87
N ARG A 270 -2.81 -29.74 -23.87
CA ARG A 270 -1.80 -29.84 -24.93
C ARG A 270 -1.10 -31.19 -24.95
N THR A 271 -0.68 -31.73 -23.81
CA THR A 271 -0.10 -33.06 -23.71
C THR A 271 -1.09 -34.14 -24.22
N ILE A 272 -2.39 -33.98 -23.93
CA ILE A 272 -3.43 -34.85 -24.44
C ILE A 272 -3.61 -34.68 -25.95
N GLN A 273 -3.49 -33.47 -26.48
CA GLN A 273 -3.54 -33.23 -27.94
C GLN A 273 -2.33 -33.82 -28.65
N GLU A 274 -1.14 -33.75 -28.08
CA GLU A 274 0.08 -34.41 -28.58
C GLU A 274 -0.04 -35.94 -28.56
N GLU A 275 -0.62 -36.54 -27.50
CA GLU A 275 -0.91 -37.98 -27.45
C GLU A 275 -1.99 -38.43 -28.44
N LEU A 276 -2.90 -37.53 -28.84
CA LEU A 276 -3.92 -37.78 -29.85
C LEU A 276 -3.44 -37.59 -31.29
N GLY A 277 -2.15 -37.27 -31.51
CA GLY A 277 -1.52 -37.19 -32.82
C GLY A 277 -1.98 -36.01 -33.68
N MET A 278 -2.31 -34.87 -33.05
CA MET A 278 -2.51 -33.62 -33.79
C MET A 278 -1.16 -33.15 -34.35
N ASP A 279 -1.03 -33.08 -35.67
CA ASP A 279 0.18 -32.71 -36.39
C ASP A 279 0.64 -31.29 -35.99
N GLU A 280 1.86 -31.15 -35.42
CA GLU A 280 2.50 -29.87 -35.12
C GLU A 280 2.59 -28.98 -36.38
N GLU A 281 2.84 -29.56 -37.53
CA GLU A 281 2.83 -28.85 -38.82
C GLU A 281 1.48 -28.17 -39.10
N GLU A 282 0.37 -28.79 -38.73
CA GLU A 282 -0.97 -28.22 -38.89
C GLU A 282 -1.21 -27.01 -37.98
N GLU A 283 -0.60 -26.99 -36.80
CA GLU A 283 -0.69 -25.87 -35.84
C GLU A 283 0.13 -24.67 -36.30
N PHE A 284 1.34 -24.88 -36.79
CA PHE A 284 2.15 -23.82 -37.38
C PHE A 284 1.52 -23.25 -38.66
N GLU A 285 0.90 -24.08 -39.46
CA GLU A 285 0.10 -23.64 -40.62
C GLU A 285 -1.09 -22.76 -40.17
N LYS A 286 -1.77 -23.09 -39.06
CA LYS A 286 -2.84 -22.27 -38.49
C LYS A 286 -2.31 -20.91 -38.03
N PHE A 287 -1.14 -20.87 -37.39
CA PHE A 287 -0.49 -19.60 -36.99
C PHE A 287 -0.15 -18.74 -38.21
N ARG A 288 0.43 -19.32 -39.27
CA ARG A 288 0.72 -18.61 -40.52
C ARG A 288 -0.57 -18.13 -41.21
N ALA A 289 -1.64 -18.93 -41.19
CA ALA A 289 -2.92 -18.53 -41.73
C ALA A 289 -3.53 -17.35 -40.97
N LYS A 290 -3.55 -17.39 -39.63
CA LYS A 290 -3.98 -16.26 -38.79
C LYS A 290 -3.13 -15.02 -39.06
N ALA A 291 -1.81 -15.16 -39.13
CA ALA A 291 -0.88 -14.06 -39.39
C ALA A 291 -1.16 -13.32 -40.70
N LYS A 292 -1.51 -14.06 -41.77
CA LYS A 292 -1.88 -13.47 -43.07
C LYS A 292 -3.17 -12.63 -43.03
N THR A 293 -4.03 -12.84 -42.05
CA THR A 293 -5.26 -12.06 -41.87
C THR A 293 -5.06 -10.80 -41.04
N LYS A 294 -3.97 -10.70 -40.28
CA LYS A 294 -3.69 -9.57 -39.41
C LYS A 294 -3.18 -8.35 -40.19
N LYS A 295 -3.64 -7.17 -39.78
CA LYS A 295 -3.22 -5.87 -40.33
C LYS A 295 -2.17 -5.21 -39.47
N TRP A 296 -1.11 -5.93 -39.16
CA TRP A 296 -0.03 -5.44 -38.35
C TRP A 296 1.05 -4.71 -39.14
N PRO A 297 1.92 -3.87 -38.48
CA PRO A 297 3.09 -3.27 -39.10
C PRO A 297 4.08 -4.32 -39.64
N GLU A 298 4.84 -3.97 -40.66
CA GLU A 298 5.82 -4.89 -41.29
C GLU A 298 6.88 -5.40 -40.28
N ALA A 299 7.27 -4.56 -39.32
CA ALA A 299 8.19 -4.92 -38.26
C ALA A 299 7.66 -6.06 -37.39
N VAL A 300 6.37 -6.01 -37.02
CA VAL A 300 5.68 -7.03 -36.23
C VAL A 300 5.61 -8.35 -36.99
N GLY A 301 5.26 -8.31 -38.29
CA GLY A 301 5.26 -9.49 -39.15
C GLY A 301 6.62 -10.16 -39.25
N LYS A 302 7.71 -9.37 -39.41
CA LYS A 302 9.07 -9.92 -39.40
C LYS A 302 9.44 -10.54 -38.04
N GLN A 303 9.05 -9.94 -36.93
CA GLN A 303 9.29 -10.49 -35.62
C GLN A 303 8.49 -11.80 -35.42
N PHE A 304 7.22 -11.83 -35.84
CA PHE A 304 6.39 -13.04 -35.81
C PHE A 304 7.09 -14.20 -36.53
N GLU A 305 7.52 -14.01 -37.80
CA GLU A 305 8.20 -15.07 -38.56
C GLU A 305 9.51 -15.53 -37.89
N LYS A 306 10.27 -14.61 -37.33
CA LYS A 306 11.51 -14.92 -36.59
C LYS A 306 11.23 -15.76 -35.34
N GLU A 307 10.20 -15.41 -34.58
CA GLU A 307 9.84 -16.11 -33.36
C GLU A 307 9.15 -17.46 -33.65
N LEU A 308 8.35 -17.55 -34.72
CA LEU A 308 7.80 -18.81 -35.19
C LEU A 308 8.89 -19.80 -35.65
N ALA A 309 9.88 -19.30 -36.40
CA ALA A 309 11.03 -20.11 -36.80
C ALA A 309 11.92 -20.58 -35.62
N LYS A 310 11.86 -19.92 -34.47
CA LYS A 310 12.46 -20.42 -33.24
C LYS A 310 11.62 -21.52 -32.62
N LEU A 311 10.29 -21.32 -32.55
CA LEU A 311 9.37 -22.31 -31.99
C LEU A 311 9.48 -23.67 -32.75
N GLU A 312 9.58 -23.64 -34.07
CA GLU A 312 9.76 -24.82 -34.89
C GLU A 312 11.06 -25.62 -34.59
N LYS A 313 12.06 -24.96 -33.95
CA LYS A 313 13.33 -25.60 -33.59
C LYS A 313 13.36 -26.09 -32.14
N TYR A 314 12.42 -25.67 -31.31
CA TYR A 314 12.39 -26.09 -29.92
C TYR A 314 11.78 -27.49 -29.79
N ASN A 315 12.27 -28.24 -28.81
CA ASN A 315 11.63 -29.51 -28.46
C ASN A 315 10.29 -29.19 -27.75
N PRO A 316 9.15 -29.77 -28.23
CA PRO A 316 7.84 -29.53 -27.63
C PRO A 316 7.75 -29.80 -26.13
N SER A 317 8.55 -30.76 -25.63
CA SER A 317 8.59 -31.09 -24.21
C SER A 317 9.47 -30.12 -23.37
N SER A 318 10.07 -29.11 -24.00
CA SER A 318 10.90 -28.13 -23.26
C SER A 318 10.06 -27.00 -22.67
N PRO A 319 10.41 -26.48 -21.49
CA PRO A 319 9.74 -25.29 -20.94
C PRO A 319 9.82 -24.07 -21.86
N ASP A 320 10.91 -23.94 -22.62
CA ASP A 320 11.11 -22.85 -23.58
C ASP A 320 10.09 -22.86 -24.71
N TYR A 321 9.65 -24.05 -25.14
CA TYR A 321 8.63 -24.20 -26.16
C TYR A 321 7.30 -23.57 -25.70
N SER A 322 6.85 -23.88 -24.48
CA SER A 322 5.60 -23.32 -23.92
C SER A 322 5.66 -21.81 -23.79
N ILE A 323 6.80 -21.26 -23.37
CA ILE A 323 7.01 -19.80 -23.26
C ILE A 323 6.90 -19.16 -24.64
N GLN A 324 7.56 -19.76 -25.63
CA GLN A 324 7.60 -19.25 -27.00
C GLN A 324 6.24 -19.39 -27.70
N TYR A 325 5.52 -20.48 -27.45
CA TYR A 325 4.18 -20.72 -27.93
C TYR A 325 3.20 -19.65 -27.44
N ASN A 326 3.14 -19.44 -26.12
CA ASN A 326 2.28 -18.42 -25.50
C ASN A 326 2.61 -17.00 -25.99
N TYR A 327 3.89 -16.72 -26.24
CA TYR A 327 4.32 -15.45 -26.83
C TYR A 327 3.73 -15.26 -28.23
N ILE A 328 3.81 -16.27 -29.10
CA ILE A 328 3.29 -16.22 -30.47
C ILE A 328 1.77 -16.13 -30.47
N GLU A 329 1.10 -16.90 -29.62
CA GLU A 329 -0.35 -16.87 -29.46
C GLU A 329 -0.81 -15.49 -29.04
N PHE A 330 -0.21 -14.90 -27.99
CA PHE A 330 -0.53 -13.54 -27.53
C PHE A 330 -0.29 -12.48 -28.61
N LEU A 331 0.83 -12.59 -29.37
CA LEU A 331 1.14 -11.69 -30.48
C LEU A 331 0.07 -11.74 -31.58
N LEU A 332 -0.45 -12.94 -31.84
CA LEU A 332 -1.53 -13.18 -32.84
C LEU A 332 -2.92 -12.75 -32.35
N ASP A 333 -3.19 -12.90 -31.05
CA ASP A 333 -4.51 -12.59 -30.47
C ASP A 333 -4.71 -11.09 -30.34
N LEU A 334 -3.65 -10.31 -30.17
CA LEU A 334 -3.75 -8.85 -30.16
C LEU A 334 -4.49 -8.32 -31.41
N PRO A 335 -5.41 -7.35 -31.22
CA PRO A 335 -6.26 -6.82 -32.29
C PRO A 335 -5.54 -5.77 -33.14
N TRP A 336 -4.47 -6.14 -33.85
CA TRP A 336 -3.69 -5.25 -34.69
C TRP A 336 -4.53 -4.54 -35.76
N GLY A 337 -4.74 -3.22 -35.60
CA GLY A 337 -5.51 -2.40 -36.53
C GLY A 337 -7.00 -2.72 -36.60
N GLU A 338 -7.52 -3.58 -35.71
CA GLU A 338 -8.94 -3.88 -35.61
C GLU A 338 -9.63 -2.83 -34.72
N MET A 339 -10.41 -1.94 -35.31
CA MET A 339 -11.07 -0.83 -34.60
C MET A 339 -12.58 -1.03 -34.56
N SER A 340 -13.18 -0.72 -33.40
CA SER A 340 -14.62 -0.53 -33.31
C SER A 340 -15.02 0.78 -33.98
N LYS A 341 -16.22 0.82 -34.57
CA LYS A 341 -16.74 2.06 -35.20
C LYS A 341 -17.25 3.00 -34.14
N ASP A 342 -16.67 4.20 -34.09
CA ASP A 342 -17.04 5.23 -33.11
C ASP A 342 -18.40 5.85 -33.40
N ASN A 343 -19.21 5.97 -32.34
CA ASN A 343 -20.42 6.75 -32.35
C ASN A 343 -20.19 8.12 -31.66
N LEU A 344 -19.94 9.15 -32.44
CA LEU A 344 -19.74 10.52 -31.96
C LEU A 344 -21.03 11.37 -32.03
N ASP A 345 -22.20 10.74 -31.88
CA ASP A 345 -23.48 11.46 -31.74
C ASP A 345 -23.63 11.94 -30.28
N LEU A 346 -23.46 13.26 -30.09
CA LEU A 346 -23.55 13.90 -28.77
C LEU A 346 -24.93 13.77 -28.13
N LYS A 347 -26.00 13.75 -28.96
CA LYS A 347 -27.37 13.52 -28.45
C LYS A 347 -27.56 12.10 -27.93
N HIS A 348 -26.96 11.14 -28.60
CA HIS A 348 -26.94 9.76 -28.12
C HIS A 348 -26.12 9.63 -26.83
N ALA A 349 -24.94 10.24 -26.79
CA ALA A 349 -24.09 10.26 -25.59
C ALA A 349 -24.81 10.86 -24.39
N GLN A 350 -25.49 12.00 -24.55
CA GLN A 350 -26.30 12.61 -23.49
C GLN A 350 -27.39 11.66 -22.98
N LYS A 351 -28.12 11.02 -23.88
CA LYS A 351 -29.18 10.05 -23.50
C LYS A 351 -28.62 8.86 -22.70
N VAL A 352 -27.45 8.33 -23.09
CA VAL A 352 -26.80 7.22 -22.39
C VAL A 352 -26.40 7.67 -20.97
N LEU A 353 -25.75 8.83 -20.84
CA LEU A 353 -25.34 9.39 -19.55
C LEU A 353 -26.55 9.66 -18.63
N ASP A 354 -27.65 10.17 -19.18
CA ASP A 354 -28.89 10.46 -18.41
C ASP A 354 -29.62 9.18 -18.00
N SER A 355 -29.54 8.13 -18.81
CA SER A 355 -30.15 6.84 -18.47
C SER A 355 -29.37 6.08 -17.40
N ASP A 356 -28.05 6.21 -17.41
CA ASP A 356 -27.17 5.42 -16.54
C ASP A 356 -26.85 6.14 -15.23
N HIS A 357 -26.98 7.50 -15.18
CA HIS A 357 -26.63 8.32 -14.02
C HIS A 357 -27.70 9.37 -13.70
N TYR A 358 -28.12 9.43 -12.44
CA TYR A 358 -29.01 10.48 -11.97
C TYR A 358 -28.21 11.70 -11.48
N GLY A 359 -28.70 12.91 -11.75
CA GLY A 359 -27.99 14.14 -11.41
C GLY A 359 -26.65 14.28 -12.14
N LEU A 360 -25.65 14.85 -11.50
CA LEU A 360 -24.31 15.09 -12.03
C LEU A 360 -24.31 15.92 -13.33
N ASP A 361 -25.23 16.89 -13.46
CA ASP A 361 -25.46 17.63 -14.72
C ASP A 361 -24.20 18.34 -15.20
N THR A 362 -23.47 19.02 -14.30
CA THR A 362 -22.19 19.68 -14.62
C THR A 362 -21.11 18.71 -15.10
N VAL A 363 -21.05 17.50 -14.52
CA VAL A 363 -20.11 16.45 -14.92
C VAL A 363 -20.47 15.92 -16.30
N LYS A 364 -21.77 15.68 -16.56
CA LYS A 364 -22.25 15.22 -17.86
C LYS A 364 -22.00 16.28 -18.96
N GLU A 365 -22.26 17.55 -18.66
CA GLU A 365 -21.95 18.65 -19.60
C GLU A 365 -20.46 18.67 -19.96
N ARG A 366 -19.56 18.58 -18.99
CA ARG A 366 -18.12 18.52 -19.24
C ARG A 366 -17.70 17.29 -20.07
N ILE A 367 -18.30 16.13 -19.80
CA ILE A 367 -18.07 14.93 -20.61
C ILE A 367 -18.53 15.15 -22.05
N ILE A 368 -19.71 15.76 -22.27
CA ILE A 368 -20.22 16.06 -23.61
C ILE A 368 -19.34 17.09 -24.33
N GLU A 369 -18.87 18.14 -23.64
CA GLU A 369 -17.90 19.10 -24.19
C GLU A 369 -16.62 18.40 -24.64
N TYR A 370 -16.08 17.51 -23.79
CA TYR A 370 -14.90 16.72 -24.14
C TYR A 370 -15.12 15.85 -25.39
N LEU A 371 -16.25 15.13 -25.45
CA LEU A 371 -16.62 14.33 -26.63
C LEU A 371 -16.83 15.18 -27.89
N ALA A 372 -17.35 16.41 -27.73
CA ALA A 372 -17.48 17.36 -28.83
C ALA A 372 -16.12 17.79 -29.39
N VAL A 373 -15.15 18.04 -28.52
CA VAL A 373 -13.76 18.36 -28.92
C VAL A 373 -13.14 17.18 -29.67
N LEU A 374 -13.30 15.94 -29.18
CA LEU A 374 -12.83 14.73 -29.88
C LEU A 374 -13.44 14.60 -31.28
N LYS A 375 -14.76 14.87 -31.38
CA LYS A 375 -15.47 14.86 -32.66
C LYS A 375 -14.93 15.91 -33.66
N LEU A 376 -14.62 17.12 -33.17
CA LEU A 376 -14.11 18.19 -34.01
C LEU A 376 -12.66 17.97 -34.46
N LYS A 377 -11.82 17.44 -33.56
CA LYS A 377 -10.41 17.14 -33.87
C LYS A 377 -10.26 15.95 -34.80
N GLY A 378 -11.20 14.98 -34.77
CA GLY A 378 -11.12 13.76 -35.56
C GLY A 378 -9.98 12.82 -35.17
N ASN A 379 -9.32 13.08 -34.04
CA ASN A 379 -8.28 12.24 -33.45
C ASN A 379 -8.41 12.20 -31.93
N MET A 380 -7.75 11.23 -31.28
CA MET A 380 -7.80 11.05 -29.81
C MET A 380 -6.68 11.83 -29.08
N LYS A 381 -5.92 12.69 -29.78
CA LYS A 381 -4.90 13.54 -29.17
C LYS A 381 -5.53 14.69 -28.37
N SER A 382 -6.05 14.39 -27.21
CA SER A 382 -6.68 15.32 -26.27
C SER A 382 -6.17 15.04 -24.86
N PRO A 383 -6.25 16.01 -23.94
CA PRO A 383 -5.95 15.77 -22.54
C PRO A 383 -6.76 14.58 -22.02
N ILE A 384 -6.19 13.82 -21.08
CA ILE A 384 -6.82 12.63 -20.55
C ILE A 384 -7.88 13.04 -19.54
N LEU A 385 -9.06 12.46 -19.63
CA LEU A 385 -10.14 12.74 -18.72
C LEU A 385 -9.87 12.12 -17.34
N CYS A 386 -9.77 12.95 -16.29
CA CYS A 386 -9.62 12.51 -14.92
C CYS A 386 -10.88 12.83 -14.10
N LEU A 387 -11.60 11.79 -13.69
CA LEU A 387 -12.77 11.90 -12.81
C LEU A 387 -12.31 11.79 -11.35
N TYR A 388 -12.37 12.89 -10.59
CA TYR A 388 -11.94 12.88 -9.20
C TYR A 388 -13.05 13.28 -8.24
N GLY A 389 -12.99 12.78 -7.00
CA GLY A 389 -13.99 13.06 -5.96
C GLY A 389 -14.13 11.93 -4.95
N PRO A 390 -15.05 12.03 -3.99
CA PRO A 390 -15.17 11.05 -2.92
C PRO A 390 -15.49 9.65 -3.44
N PRO A 391 -15.20 8.60 -2.64
CA PRO A 391 -15.51 7.24 -3.03
C PRO A 391 -17.03 7.00 -3.15
N GLY A 392 -17.44 6.10 -4.06
CA GLY A 392 -18.82 5.69 -4.21
C GLY A 392 -19.73 6.63 -4.99
N VAL A 393 -19.21 7.68 -5.64
CA VAL A 393 -19.99 8.63 -6.45
C VAL A 393 -20.17 8.21 -7.92
N GLY A 394 -19.68 7.03 -8.31
CA GLY A 394 -19.90 6.50 -9.66
C GLY A 394 -18.85 6.87 -10.69
N LYS A 395 -17.64 7.29 -10.30
CA LYS A 395 -16.54 7.64 -11.24
C LYS A 395 -16.24 6.53 -12.27
N THR A 396 -16.06 5.31 -11.80
CA THR A 396 -15.74 4.15 -12.66
C THR A 396 -16.92 3.79 -13.57
N SER A 397 -18.17 3.93 -13.10
CA SER A 397 -19.36 3.70 -13.91
C SER A 397 -19.58 4.77 -14.97
N LEU A 398 -19.19 6.04 -14.72
CA LEU A 398 -19.16 7.08 -15.75
C LEU A 398 -18.25 6.70 -16.92
N GLY A 399 -17.05 6.17 -16.64
CA GLY A 399 -16.15 5.66 -17.68
C GLY A 399 -16.78 4.55 -18.53
N LYS A 400 -17.52 3.63 -17.90
CA LYS A 400 -18.27 2.59 -18.61
C LYS A 400 -19.38 3.17 -19.49
N SER A 401 -20.08 4.19 -19.02
CA SER A 401 -21.14 4.85 -19.79
C SER A 401 -20.59 5.66 -20.97
N ILE A 402 -19.41 6.26 -20.83
CA ILE A 402 -18.68 6.91 -21.95
C ILE A 402 -18.33 5.86 -23.02
N ALA A 403 -17.79 4.70 -22.64
CA ALA A 403 -17.50 3.62 -23.58
C ALA A 403 -18.76 3.16 -24.33
N LYS A 404 -19.87 2.98 -23.60
CA LYS A 404 -21.18 2.61 -24.16
C LYS A 404 -21.69 3.66 -25.14
N ALA A 405 -21.57 4.95 -24.79
CA ALA A 405 -21.98 6.06 -25.64
C ALA A 405 -21.19 6.12 -26.95
N LEU A 406 -19.88 5.86 -26.89
CA LEU A 406 -18.99 5.82 -28.05
C LEU A 406 -19.11 4.52 -28.88
N GLY A 407 -19.79 3.48 -28.37
CA GLY A 407 -19.83 2.17 -29.00
C GLY A 407 -18.50 1.40 -28.91
N ARG A 408 -17.62 1.80 -28.02
CA ARG A 408 -16.31 1.16 -27.79
C ARG A 408 -16.36 0.08 -26.72
N LYS A 409 -15.42 -0.86 -26.80
CA LYS A 409 -15.20 -1.83 -25.72
C LYS A 409 -14.65 -1.14 -24.47
N TYR A 410 -15.03 -1.65 -23.31
CA TYR A 410 -14.65 -1.11 -22.01
C TYR A 410 -13.68 -2.04 -21.29
N VAL A 411 -12.59 -1.50 -20.80
CA VAL A 411 -11.61 -2.21 -19.96
C VAL A 411 -11.36 -1.40 -18.69
N ARG A 412 -11.25 -2.07 -17.56
CA ARG A 412 -10.87 -1.45 -16.29
C ARG A 412 -9.55 -2.04 -15.81
N ILE A 413 -8.59 -1.17 -15.49
CA ILE A 413 -7.31 -1.52 -14.88
C ILE A 413 -7.23 -0.81 -13.53
N ALA A 414 -7.20 -1.58 -12.44
CA ALA A 414 -7.00 -1.03 -11.11
C ALA A 414 -5.51 -0.77 -10.87
N LEU A 415 -5.16 0.47 -10.54
CA LEU A 415 -3.79 0.89 -10.25
C LEU A 415 -3.48 0.89 -8.75
N GLY A 416 -4.52 0.81 -7.89
CA GLY A 416 -4.36 0.82 -6.45
C GLY A 416 -3.52 -0.35 -5.94
N GLY A 417 -2.41 -0.04 -5.25
CA GLY A 417 -1.46 -1.03 -4.75
C GLY A 417 -0.44 -1.53 -5.77
N MET A 418 -0.32 -0.88 -6.91
CA MET A 418 0.72 -1.16 -7.91
C MET A 418 2.03 -0.49 -7.47
N HIS A 419 3.12 -1.27 -7.44
CA HIS A 419 4.44 -0.83 -6.99
C HIS A 419 5.54 -1.11 -8.02
N ASP A 420 5.25 -1.91 -9.07
CA ASP A 420 6.20 -2.31 -10.09
C ASP A 420 5.74 -1.83 -11.48
N GLU A 421 6.61 -1.12 -12.19
CA GLU A 421 6.35 -0.70 -13.57
C GLU A 421 6.14 -1.87 -14.53
N ALA A 422 6.74 -3.04 -14.21
CA ALA A 422 6.58 -4.26 -14.99
C ALA A 422 5.12 -4.76 -15.02
N GLU A 423 4.29 -4.38 -14.06
CA GLU A 423 2.85 -4.68 -14.14
C GLU A 423 2.16 -3.96 -15.31
N LEU A 424 2.63 -2.75 -15.68
CA LEU A 424 2.10 -1.98 -16.80
C LEU A 424 2.73 -2.38 -18.14
N ARG A 425 4.09 -2.48 -18.14
CA ARG A 425 4.89 -2.73 -19.35
C ARG A 425 5.22 -4.19 -19.61
N GLY A 426 4.79 -5.11 -18.73
CA GLY A 426 5.16 -6.52 -18.83
C GLY A 426 6.56 -6.84 -18.33
N HIS A 427 6.79 -8.11 -18.06
CA HIS A 427 8.09 -8.66 -17.68
C HIS A 427 8.84 -9.14 -18.93
N ARG A 428 10.16 -9.04 -18.92
CA ARG A 428 10.95 -9.62 -20.03
C ARG A 428 10.67 -11.11 -20.16
N LYS A 429 10.35 -11.58 -21.35
CA LYS A 429 9.97 -12.98 -21.66
C LYS A 429 10.98 -14.06 -21.24
N THR A 430 12.23 -13.64 -20.97
CA THR A 430 13.30 -14.55 -20.51
C THR A 430 13.17 -14.95 -19.04
N TYR A 431 12.30 -14.31 -18.26
CA TYR A 431 12.07 -14.68 -16.88
C TYR A 431 10.99 -15.77 -16.77
N VAL A 432 11.20 -16.73 -15.88
CA VAL A 432 10.21 -17.75 -15.56
C VAL A 432 8.97 -17.07 -14.96
N GLY A 433 7.79 -17.29 -15.57
CA GLY A 433 6.55 -16.64 -15.15
C GLY A 433 6.36 -15.22 -15.68
N ALA A 434 7.11 -14.81 -16.72
CA ALA A 434 6.89 -13.52 -17.37
C ALA A 434 5.48 -13.41 -17.94
N LEU A 435 4.84 -12.26 -17.73
CA LEU A 435 3.51 -11.94 -18.22
C LEU A 435 3.53 -10.63 -19.00
N PRO A 436 2.66 -10.49 -20.03
CA PRO A 436 2.46 -9.21 -20.72
C PRO A 436 1.94 -8.13 -19.77
N GLY A 437 2.17 -6.88 -20.10
CA GLY A 437 1.68 -5.74 -19.33
C GLY A 437 0.15 -5.68 -19.26
N ARG A 438 -0.37 -5.11 -18.19
CA ARG A 438 -1.82 -4.95 -17.98
C ARG A 438 -2.50 -4.14 -19.08
N ILE A 439 -1.78 -3.21 -19.73
CA ILE A 439 -2.30 -2.41 -20.84
C ILE A 439 -2.58 -3.31 -22.04
N LEU A 440 -1.61 -4.10 -22.50
CA LEU A 440 -1.79 -4.98 -23.65
C LEU A 440 -2.74 -6.15 -23.36
N ASN A 441 -2.70 -6.71 -22.14
CA ASN A 441 -3.72 -7.66 -21.69
C ASN A 441 -5.14 -7.08 -21.72
N GLY A 442 -5.28 -5.79 -21.40
CA GLY A 442 -6.55 -5.09 -21.50
C GLY A 442 -7.03 -4.95 -22.95
N ILE A 443 -6.14 -4.66 -23.87
CA ILE A 443 -6.43 -4.54 -25.32
C ILE A 443 -6.79 -5.89 -25.90
N ASP A 444 -6.07 -6.94 -25.55
CA ASP A 444 -6.38 -8.32 -25.95
C ASP A 444 -7.79 -8.69 -25.51
N LYS A 445 -8.13 -8.54 -24.23
CA LYS A 445 -9.48 -8.78 -23.69
C LYS A 445 -10.57 -7.95 -24.36
N ALA A 446 -10.25 -6.74 -24.82
CA ALA A 446 -11.18 -5.89 -25.54
C ALA A 446 -11.47 -6.42 -26.96
N GLY A 447 -10.48 -7.07 -27.58
CA GLY A 447 -10.55 -7.52 -28.98
C GLY A 447 -10.61 -6.39 -30.00
N THR A 448 -10.23 -5.15 -29.61
CA THR A 448 -10.17 -3.96 -30.48
C THR A 448 -9.01 -3.07 -30.07
N SER A 449 -8.35 -2.41 -31.04
CA SER A 449 -7.22 -1.50 -30.80
C SER A 449 -7.65 -0.11 -30.27
N ASN A 450 -8.94 0.20 -30.23
CA ASN A 450 -9.48 1.46 -29.77
C ASN A 450 -10.47 1.36 -28.59
N PRO A 451 -10.18 0.57 -27.56
CA PRO A 451 -11.07 0.48 -26.39
C PRO A 451 -11.08 1.79 -25.59
N VAL A 452 -12.01 1.89 -24.64
CA VAL A 452 -11.93 2.83 -23.53
C VAL A 452 -11.30 2.09 -22.36
N ILE A 453 -10.13 2.54 -21.90
CA ILE A 453 -9.42 1.99 -20.75
C ILE A 453 -9.59 2.94 -19.57
N VAL A 454 -10.24 2.46 -18.51
CA VAL A 454 -10.34 3.19 -17.25
C VAL A 454 -9.22 2.73 -16.31
N LEU A 455 -8.31 3.66 -16.03
CA LEU A 455 -7.25 3.52 -15.05
C LEU A 455 -7.77 3.98 -13.69
N ASP A 456 -8.17 3.03 -12.86
CA ASP A 456 -8.89 3.28 -11.62
C ASP A 456 -7.91 3.44 -10.44
N GLU A 457 -8.18 4.43 -9.56
CA GLU A 457 -7.38 4.74 -8.37
C GLU A 457 -5.94 5.16 -8.68
N ILE A 458 -5.73 6.08 -9.65
CA ILE A 458 -4.40 6.59 -10.01
C ILE A 458 -3.71 7.33 -8.84
N ASP A 459 -4.49 7.86 -7.92
CA ASP A 459 -4.03 8.52 -6.69
C ASP A 459 -3.40 7.57 -5.66
N LYS A 460 -3.48 6.25 -5.89
CA LYS A 460 -2.91 5.20 -5.03
C LYS A 460 -1.71 4.49 -5.64
N VAL A 461 -1.18 5.00 -6.72
CA VAL A 461 0.09 4.51 -7.30
C VAL A 461 1.23 4.90 -6.38
N GLY A 462 1.94 3.91 -5.85
CA GLY A 462 3.05 4.12 -4.92
C GLY A 462 4.36 4.44 -5.66
N ASN A 463 5.22 5.24 -5.00
CA ASN A 463 6.61 5.44 -5.41
C ASN A 463 7.48 4.60 -4.47
N ASP A 464 7.83 3.39 -4.87
CA ASP A 464 8.70 2.51 -4.10
C ASP A 464 10.05 2.29 -4.79
N TYR A 465 11.05 1.81 -4.02
CA TYR A 465 12.42 1.52 -4.47
C TYR A 465 12.53 0.46 -5.60
N LYS A 466 11.44 -0.20 -6.01
CA LYS A 466 11.45 -1.29 -6.99
C LYS A 466 11.08 -0.90 -8.42
N GLY A 467 10.74 0.35 -8.66
CA GLY A 467 10.34 0.85 -9.97
C GLY A 467 9.49 2.11 -9.85
N ASP A 468 9.32 2.83 -10.94
CA ASP A 468 8.46 4.03 -11.00
C ASP A 468 7.27 3.79 -11.95
N PRO A 469 6.15 3.22 -11.44
CA PRO A 469 4.94 3.05 -12.23
C PRO A 469 4.42 4.36 -12.83
N SER A 470 4.73 5.49 -12.19
CA SER A 470 4.30 6.81 -12.67
C SER A 470 5.01 7.19 -13.97
N SER A 471 6.29 6.84 -14.14
CA SER A 471 7.01 7.03 -15.41
C SER A 471 6.40 6.20 -16.54
N ALA A 472 6.03 4.94 -16.26
CA ALA A 472 5.32 4.13 -17.26
C ALA A 472 3.94 4.70 -17.62
N LEU A 473 3.21 5.25 -16.63
CA LEU A 473 1.95 5.93 -16.88
C LEU A 473 2.12 7.22 -17.69
N LEU A 474 3.21 7.97 -17.49
CA LEU A 474 3.48 9.15 -18.30
C LEU A 474 3.63 8.80 -19.78
N GLU A 475 4.31 7.71 -20.12
CA GLU A 475 4.43 7.24 -21.50
C GLU A 475 3.09 6.78 -22.08
N VAL A 476 2.32 5.98 -21.33
CA VAL A 476 0.98 5.52 -21.75
C VAL A 476 0.02 6.69 -21.98
N LEU A 477 0.10 7.70 -21.13
CA LEU A 477 -0.83 8.82 -21.10
C LEU A 477 -0.37 10.04 -21.94
N ASP A 478 0.84 10.02 -22.47
CA ASP A 478 1.34 11.08 -23.35
C ASP A 478 0.96 10.78 -24.81
N PRO A 479 0.12 11.61 -25.48
CA PRO A 479 -0.26 11.38 -26.87
C PRO A 479 0.88 11.45 -27.88
N GLU A 480 2.05 11.97 -27.49
CA GLU A 480 3.24 12.01 -28.34
C GLU A 480 4.08 10.73 -28.21
N GLN A 481 4.05 10.07 -27.05
CA GLN A 481 4.84 8.89 -26.74
C GLN A 481 4.05 7.58 -26.90
N ASN A 482 2.74 7.60 -26.66
CA ASN A 482 1.90 6.41 -26.65
C ASN A 482 1.72 5.72 -28.03
N VAL A 483 2.16 6.36 -29.11
CA VAL A 483 2.21 5.78 -30.46
C VAL A 483 3.23 4.64 -30.53
N GLU A 484 4.28 4.71 -29.71
CA GLU A 484 5.39 3.74 -29.64
C GLU A 484 5.48 3.14 -28.23
N PHE A 485 4.35 2.72 -27.66
CA PHE A 485 4.35 2.13 -26.33
C PHE A 485 5.06 0.78 -26.35
N HIS A 486 6.18 0.69 -25.64
CA HIS A 486 7.01 -0.52 -25.55
C HIS A 486 6.55 -1.45 -24.43
N ASP A 487 6.15 -2.68 -24.80
CA ASP A 487 5.90 -3.75 -23.83
C ASP A 487 7.11 -4.69 -23.76
N ASN A 488 7.64 -4.90 -22.55
CA ASN A 488 8.86 -5.70 -22.33
C ASN A 488 8.65 -7.21 -22.61
N TYR A 489 7.41 -7.71 -22.54
CA TYR A 489 7.10 -9.12 -22.83
C TYR A 489 7.11 -9.36 -24.33
N LEU A 490 6.45 -8.48 -25.09
CA LEU A 490 6.43 -8.57 -26.55
C LEU A 490 7.74 -8.13 -27.18
N ASP A 491 8.49 -7.22 -26.52
CA ASP A 491 9.70 -6.58 -27.07
C ASP A 491 9.42 -5.92 -28.44
N ILE A 492 8.23 -5.31 -28.55
CA ILE A 492 7.69 -4.63 -29.75
C ILE A 492 6.87 -3.42 -29.25
N ASP A 493 6.85 -2.36 -30.08
CA ASP A 493 6.04 -1.18 -29.82
C ASP A 493 4.60 -1.40 -30.31
N TYR A 494 3.65 -0.95 -29.49
CA TYR A 494 2.22 -1.01 -29.81
C TYR A 494 1.63 0.40 -29.82
N ASP A 495 0.88 0.73 -30.88
CA ASP A 495 0.22 2.03 -31.03
C ASP A 495 -1.02 2.15 -30.15
N LEU A 496 -0.94 2.93 -29.08
CA LEU A 496 -2.03 3.25 -28.16
C LEU A 496 -2.76 4.55 -28.51
N SER A 497 -2.42 5.23 -29.59
CA SER A 497 -2.94 6.58 -29.93
C SER A 497 -4.45 6.61 -30.16
N ASN A 498 -5.06 5.48 -30.47
CA ASN A 498 -6.51 5.34 -30.65
C ASN A 498 -7.27 4.88 -29.40
N VAL A 499 -6.56 4.54 -28.34
CA VAL A 499 -7.14 4.18 -27.05
C VAL A 499 -7.62 5.43 -26.34
N LEU A 500 -8.84 5.41 -25.81
CA LEU A 500 -9.32 6.47 -24.94
C LEU A 500 -9.03 6.12 -23.48
N PHE A 501 -8.06 6.79 -22.87
CA PHE A 501 -7.77 6.66 -21.47
C PHE A 501 -8.63 7.58 -20.61
N ILE A 502 -9.20 7.03 -19.56
CA ILE A 502 -9.93 7.77 -18.52
C ILE A 502 -9.30 7.37 -17.19
N THR A 503 -8.95 8.33 -16.36
CA THR A 503 -8.41 8.07 -15.03
C THR A 503 -9.45 8.38 -13.95
N THR A 504 -9.38 7.67 -12.81
CA THR A 504 -10.18 8.01 -11.64
C THR A 504 -9.27 8.23 -10.43
N ALA A 505 -9.64 9.19 -9.57
CA ALA A 505 -8.93 9.48 -8.34
C ALA A 505 -9.91 9.82 -7.22
N ASN A 506 -9.53 9.55 -5.97
CA ASN A 506 -10.26 10.06 -4.81
C ASN A 506 -9.67 11.40 -4.36
N ASN A 507 -8.35 11.54 -4.46
CA ASN A 507 -7.62 12.74 -4.07
C ASN A 507 -6.58 13.11 -5.14
N ILE A 508 -6.64 14.34 -5.65
CA ILE A 508 -5.69 14.83 -6.66
C ILE A 508 -4.34 15.22 -6.07
N SER A 509 -4.26 15.50 -4.77
CA SER A 509 -3.02 15.98 -4.13
C SER A 509 -1.91 14.93 -4.06
N THR A 510 -2.24 13.65 -4.22
CA THR A 510 -1.30 12.53 -4.21
C THR A 510 -0.82 12.12 -5.60
N ILE A 511 -1.41 12.69 -6.65
CA ILE A 511 -1.01 12.42 -8.04
C ILE A 511 0.21 13.31 -8.38
N GLN A 512 1.19 12.73 -9.05
CA GLN A 512 2.37 13.51 -9.52
C GLN A 512 1.95 14.66 -10.44
N SER A 513 2.57 15.83 -10.26
CA SER A 513 2.26 17.05 -11.06
C SER A 513 2.40 16.81 -12.56
N ALA A 514 3.41 16.08 -13.00
CA ALA A 514 3.63 15.75 -14.40
C ALA A 514 2.47 14.96 -15.05
N LEU A 515 1.77 14.13 -14.28
CA LEU A 515 0.56 13.45 -14.73
C LEU A 515 -0.64 14.39 -14.74
N LEU A 516 -0.79 15.24 -13.70
CA LEU A 516 -1.89 16.20 -13.60
C LEU A 516 -1.89 17.21 -14.76
N ASP A 517 -0.71 17.66 -15.21
CA ASP A 517 -0.56 18.60 -16.33
C ASP A 517 -1.10 18.04 -17.67
N ARG A 518 -1.25 16.73 -17.78
CA ARG A 518 -1.79 16.03 -18.95
C ARG A 518 -3.27 15.70 -18.85
N MET A 519 -3.90 16.01 -17.71
CA MET A 519 -5.26 15.60 -17.40
C MET A 519 -6.24 16.76 -17.43
N GLU A 520 -7.41 16.53 -17.99
CA GLU A 520 -8.58 17.37 -17.80
C GLU A 520 -9.34 16.89 -16.58
N LEU A 521 -9.36 17.72 -15.52
CA LEU A 521 -9.91 17.37 -14.23
C LEU A 521 -11.41 17.65 -14.18
N ILE A 522 -12.22 16.63 -13.95
CA ILE A 522 -13.67 16.74 -13.70
C ILE A 522 -13.97 16.34 -12.27
N ASN A 523 -14.46 17.30 -11.47
CA ASN A 523 -14.85 17.05 -10.09
C ASN A 523 -16.24 16.38 -10.04
N VAL A 524 -16.28 15.16 -9.51
CA VAL A 524 -17.52 14.42 -9.27
C VAL A 524 -17.86 14.58 -7.78
N THR A 525 -18.80 15.47 -7.48
CA THR A 525 -19.21 15.79 -6.12
C THR A 525 -20.01 14.65 -5.47
N GLY A 526 -20.14 14.70 -4.16
CA GLY A 526 -21.05 13.81 -3.42
C GLY A 526 -22.51 14.11 -3.74
N TYR A 527 -23.39 13.14 -3.43
CA TYR A 527 -24.83 13.25 -3.64
C TYR A 527 -25.55 13.82 -2.43
N LEU A 528 -26.58 14.61 -2.68
CA LEU A 528 -27.55 15.02 -1.68
C LEU A 528 -28.47 13.85 -1.28
N ALA A 529 -29.16 13.94 -0.15
CA ALA A 529 -30.04 12.88 0.32
C ALA A 529 -31.16 12.57 -0.69
N GLU A 530 -31.72 13.60 -1.33
CA GLU A 530 -32.75 13.48 -2.38
C GLU A 530 -32.21 12.74 -3.62
N GLU A 531 -30.97 13.03 -4.00
CA GLU A 531 -30.30 12.36 -5.13
C GLU A 531 -30.03 10.89 -4.81
N LYS A 532 -29.52 10.59 -3.59
CA LYS A 532 -29.32 9.21 -3.13
C LYS A 532 -30.62 8.41 -3.14
N MET A 533 -31.72 9.04 -2.76
CA MET A 533 -33.06 8.44 -2.81
C MET A 533 -33.46 8.04 -4.23
N GLU A 534 -33.27 8.94 -5.20
CA GLU A 534 -33.59 8.65 -6.60
C GLU A 534 -32.63 7.61 -7.21
N ILE A 535 -31.35 7.66 -6.86
CA ILE A 535 -30.35 6.66 -7.28
C ILE A 535 -30.73 5.29 -6.71
N ALA A 536 -31.08 5.21 -5.43
CA ALA A 536 -31.51 3.97 -4.80
C ALA A 536 -32.70 3.35 -5.54
N LYS A 537 -33.74 4.13 -5.81
CA LYS A 537 -34.97 3.65 -6.49
C LYS A 537 -34.71 3.20 -7.92
N ARG A 538 -33.95 4.01 -8.69
CA ARG A 538 -33.82 3.79 -10.14
C ARG A 538 -32.77 2.74 -10.48
N TYR A 539 -31.71 2.63 -9.67
CA TYR A 539 -30.54 1.82 -10.03
C TYR A 539 -30.19 0.76 -8.97
N LEU A 540 -30.06 1.15 -7.66
CA LEU A 540 -29.54 0.20 -6.66
C LEU A 540 -30.55 -0.89 -6.32
N VAL A 541 -31.80 -0.54 -6.00
CA VAL A 541 -32.82 -1.53 -5.64
C VAL A 541 -33.09 -2.51 -6.78
N PRO A 542 -33.31 -2.07 -8.05
CA PRO A 542 -33.49 -3.00 -9.15
C PRO A 542 -32.28 -3.92 -9.38
N LYS A 543 -31.05 -3.39 -9.25
CA LYS A 543 -29.81 -4.14 -9.38
C LYS A 543 -29.70 -5.21 -8.30
N GLN A 544 -29.92 -4.83 -7.05
CA GLN A 544 -29.83 -5.76 -5.92
C GLN A 544 -30.91 -6.85 -5.97
N LEU A 545 -32.12 -6.53 -6.39
CA LEU A 545 -33.16 -7.54 -6.63
C LEU A 545 -32.72 -8.57 -7.68
N GLU A 546 -32.14 -8.12 -8.77
CA GLU A 546 -31.63 -8.99 -9.85
C GLU A 546 -30.46 -9.87 -9.38
N GLU A 547 -29.48 -9.28 -8.69
CA GLU A 547 -28.30 -10.00 -8.18
C GLU A 547 -28.66 -11.07 -7.13
N HIS A 548 -29.74 -10.84 -6.35
CA HIS A 548 -30.23 -11.80 -5.37
C HIS A 548 -31.32 -12.75 -5.91
N GLY A 549 -31.67 -12.65 -7.19
CA GLY A 549 -32.69 -13.49 -7.81
C GLY A 549 -34.11 -13.24 -7.33
N ILE A 550 -34.36 -12.05 -6.74
CA ILE A 550 -35.67 -11.67 -6.20
C ILE A 550 -36.48 -10.98 -7.29
N GLY A 551 -37.70 -11.45 -7.53
CA GLY A 551 -38.60 -10.84 -8.50
C GLY A 551 -39.05 -9.44 -8.07
N LYS A 552 -39.17 -8.49 -9.00
CA LYS A 552 -39.59 -7.09 -8.74
C LYS A 552 -40.93 -6.96 -8.00
N LYS A 553 -41.77 -8.01 -7.96
CA LYS A 553 -43.05 -8.04 -7.25
C LYS A 553 -42.98 -8.67 -5.87
N GLU A 554 -41.88 -9.34 -5.54
CA GLU A 554 -41.70 -10.11 -4.30
C GLU A 554 -41.22 -9.24 -3.14
N LEU A 555 -40.44 -8.20 -3.43
CA LEU A 555 -39.94 -7.26 -2.44
C LEU A 555 -40.18 -5.82 -2.89
N ARG A 556 -40.70 -5.01 -2.00
CA ARG A 556 -40.87 -3.57 -2.20
C ARG A 556 -40.27 -2.85 -0.99
N ILE A 557 -39.37 -1.92 -1.25
CA ILE A 557 -38.79 -1.05 -0.22
C ILE A 557 -39.53 0.30 -0.29
N ASP A 558 -40.18 0.68 0.81
CA ASP A 558 -40.92 1.93 0.88
C ASP A 558 -39.97 3.13 0.97
N LYS A 559 -40.51 4.31 0.57
CA LYS A 559 -39.76 5.56 0.60
C LYS A 559 -39.22 5.88 2.00
N ALA A 560 -40.05 5.70 3.04
CA ALA A 560 -39.68 5.95 4.42
C ALA A 560 -38.55 5.03 4.92
N ALA A 561 -38.52 3.77 4.45
CA ALA A 561 -37.43 2.85 4.77
C ALA A 561 -36.11 3.28 4.10
N LEU A 562 -36.16 3.70 2.84
CA LEU A 562 -34.96 4.22 2.13
C LEU A 562 -34.47 5.53 2.76
N GLU A 563 -35.37 6.46 3.13
CA GLU A 563 -34.98 7.68 3.85
C GLU A 563 -34.27 7.35 5.15
N LYS A 564 -34.81 6.43 5.93
CA LYS A 564 -34.20 6.00 7.19
C LYS A 564 -32.81 5.35 6.98
N ILE A 565 -32.64 4.53 5.94
CA ILE A 565 -31.33 3.93 5.61
C ILE A 565 -30.33 5.03 5.22
N ILE A 566 -30.75 6.00 4.42
CA ILE A 566 -29.87 7.09 3.97
C ILE A 566 -29.44 7.98 5.14
N ASP A 567 -30.38 8.35 6.02
CA ASP A 567 -30.15 9.35 7.05
C ASP A 567 -29.52 8.76 8.32
N GLU A 568 -29.85 7.52 8.68
CA GLU A 568 -29.44 6.93 9.96
C GLU A 568 -28.32 5.87 9.81
N TYR A 569 -28.18 5.23 8.66
CA TYR A 569 -27.26 4.09 8.48
C TYR A 569 -26.11 4.34 7.50
N THR A 570 -26.21 5.36 6.63
CA THR A 570 -25.20 5.59 5.58
C THR A 570 -24.69 7.03 5.55
N HIS A 571 -23.73 7.36 6.44
CA HIS A 571 -23.07 8.68 6.44
C HIS A 571 -21.88 8.68 5.47
N GLU A 572 -22.15 8.77 4.17
CA GLU A 572 -21.14 8.81 3.12
C GLU A 572 -21.49 9.85 2.04
N SER A 573 -20.49 10.33 1.31
CA SER A 573 -20.70 11.24 0.18
C SER A 573 -21.26 10.54 -1.06
N GLY A 574 -21.00 9.26 -1.22
CA GLY A 574 -21.48 8.43 -2.32
C GLY A 574 -22.68 7.56 -1.96
N VAL A 575 -22.81 6.42 -2.66
CA VAL A 575 -23.90 5.44 -2.47
C VAL A 575 -23.38 4.01 -2.28
N ARG A 576 -22.08 3.82 -2.02
CA ARG A 576 -21.49 2.48 -1.87
C ARG A 576 -21.87 1.79 -0.56
N GLY A 577 -22.00 2.55 0.52
CA GLY A 577 -22.54 2.07 1.79
C GLY A 577 -24.03 1.77 1.68
N LEU A 578 -24.78 2.66 1.01
CA LEU A 578 -26.20 2.48 0.75
C LEU A 578 -26.49 1.21 -0.06
N GLU A 579 -25.65 0.88 -1.03
CA GLU A 579 -25.77 -0.36 -1.82
C GLU A 579 -25.55 -1.62 -0.97
N LYS A 580 -24.76 -1.53 0.10
CA LYS A 580 -24.45 -2.66 0.99
C LYS A 580 -25.51 -2.91 2.06
N GLN A 581 -26.25 -1.89 2.46
CA GLN A 581 -27.35 -2.00 3.43
C GLN A 581 -28.61 -2.57 2.78
#